data_4727dc771c600b0f192a0a6efa787c56
#
_entry.id   4727dc771c600b0f192a0a6efa787c56
#
_cell.length_a   1.000
_cell.length_b   1.000
_cell.length_c   1.000
_cell.angle_alpha   90.00
_cell.angle_beta   90.00
_cell.angle_gamma   90.00
#
_symmetry.space_group_name_H-M   'P 1'
#
loop_
_entity.id
_entity.type
_entity.pdbx_description
1 polymer ?
#
loop_
_entity_poly.entity_id
_entity_poly.type
_entity_poly.pdbx_seq_one_letter_code
_entity_poly.pdbx_strand_id
1 'polypeptide(L)'
;MKVSKKITLFGLSLAGLALLAFPHSGKAFELKEVWHVKGGVVYQDGKILRFNNGNEVDIKVLDLPKTEKIEWTVSLNGQDQTVNFLSQEVDRTIGEEGRYLNFYVPYGYRGDIKVEAKSGNEVKTWSTKVVDDVYNDGGKSGYYQIKESNDQYTYLDTKWDYQTKTYTATLPETLNGQKVYAWAEEYGSIKLVKPGAISHKYDDGGVFRELYPIIKSESWLNLKNNQGEKWYYQKQGQLVQNDWVKDKGTWYFMNDKGVMFNQTWLYQGGNWYAFKSSGAMIDSDWIYDQGKWYYLSISGAMKASTWVYDKGEWYYVSSSGAMIANDWVKDNGKWYYLASSGKMLRNTYTPDGYYVGNSGAWQ
;
A
#
# COMPACT_ATOMS: atom_id res chain seq x y z
N MET A 1 36.19 -18.27 -3.63
CA MET A 1 36.39 -18.67 -5.06
C MET A 1 35.56 -17.72 -5.89
N LYS A 2 36.17 -16.68 -6.48
CA LYS A 2 35.48 -15.69 -7.30
C LYS A 2 35.22 -16.28 -8.68
N VAL A 3 33.94 -16.54 -9.00
CA VAL A 3 33.57 -16.91 -10.37
C VAL A 3 33.18 -15.62 -11.10
N SER A 4 34.10 -15.08 -11.87
CA SER A 4 33.84 -14.04 -12.87
C SER A 4 33.14 -14.70 -14.06
N LYS A 5 31.82 -14.54 -14.19
CA LYS A 5 31.11 -14.92 -15.41
C LYS A 5 31.23 -13.80 -16.42
N LYS A 6 32.16 -13.93 -17.36
CA LYS A 6 32.15 -13.12 -18.57
C LYS A 6 31.01 -13.60 -19.48
N ILE A 7 30.10 -12.72 -19.80
CA ILE A 7 29.07 -12.99 -20.81
C ILE A 7 29.65 -12.66 -22.17
N THR A 8 30.04 -13.70 -22.91
CA THR A 8 30.45 -13.59 -24.31
C THR A 8 29.23 -13.92 -25.18
N LEU A 9 28.75 -12.96 -25.94
CA LEU A 9 27.68 -13.19 -26.92
C LEU A 9 28.27 -14.03 -28.10
N PHE A 10 27.79 -15.26 -28.23
CA PHE A 10 28.14 -16.14 -29.36
C PHE A 10 27.33 -15.74 -30.61
N GLY A 11 28.00 -15.11 -31.58
CA GLY A 11 27.51 -15.04 -32.94
C GLY A 11 28.07 -16.23 -33.74
N LEU A 12 27.22 -16.91 -34.51
CA LEU A 12 27.55 -18.07 -35.34
C LEU A 12 28.79 -17.86 -36.21
N SER A 13 29.72 -18.79 -36.08
CA SER A 13 30.90 -18.84 -36.92
C SER A 13 30.60 -19.46 -38.30
N LEU A 14 30.91 -18.76 -39.37
CA LEU A 14 31.16 -19.34 -40.69
C LEU A 14 32.69 -19.28 -40.97
N ALA A 15 33.16 -20.39 -41.46
CA ALA A 15 34.54 -20.73 -41.59
C ALA A 15 35.36 -19.81 -42.52
N GLY A 16 36.60 -19.61 -42.11
CA GLY A 16 37.80 -19.57 -42.91
C GLY A 16 37.89 -18.56 -44.06
N LEU A 17 38.52 -17.40 -43.77
CA LEU A 17 39.47 -16.74 -44.68
C LEU A 17 40.45 -15.94 -43.82
N ALA A 18 41.73 -16.27 -43.93
CA ALA A 18 42.79 -15.46 -43.34
C ALA A 18 42.76 -14.08 -44.01
N LEU A 19 42.25 -13.10 -43.31
CA LEU A 19 42.42 -11.70 -43.70
C LEU A 19 43.66 -11.15 -43.04
N LEU A 20 44.60 -10.75 -43.88
CA LEU A 20 45.73 -9.93 -43.54
C LEU A 20 45.30 -8.74 -42.68
N ALA A 21 45.83 -8.62 -41.48
CA ALA A 21 45.64 -7.46 -40.62
C ALA A 21 46.29 -6.24 -41.30
N PHE A 22 45.49 -5.41 -41.91
CA PHE A 22 45.91 -4.05 -42.24
C PHE A 22 45.95 -3.26 -40.93
N PRO A 23 47.01 -2.49 -40.66
CA PRO A 23 47.05 -1.61 -39.53
C PRO A 23 45.96 -0.54 -39.74
N HIS A 24 44.93 -0.56 -38.93
CA HIS A 24 43.96 0.50 -38.90
C HIS A 24 44.64 1.77 -38.39
N SER A 25 44.87 2.72 -39.30
CA SER A 25 45.01 4.12 -38.94
C SER A 25 43.60 4.62 -38.52
N GLY A 26 43.08 4.03 -37.46
CA GLY A 26 41.72 4.29 -37.02
C GLY A 26 41.70 5.47 -36.08
N LYS A 27 40.82 6.41 -36.37
CA LYS A 27 40.33 7.34 -35.37
C LYS A 27 39.88 6.53 -34.16
N ALA A 28 40.38 6.89 -32.99
CA ALA A 28 39.92 6.31 -31.74
C ALA A 28 38.40 6.50 -31.63
N PHE A 29 37.66 5.45 -31.23
CA PHE A 29 36.23 5.58 -31.02
C PHE A 29 35.90 6.50 -29.81
N GLU A 30 34.76 7.10 -29.82
CA GLU A 30 34.29 8.01 -28.77
C GLU A 30 33.01 7.50 -28.11
N LEU A 31 32.86 7.79 -26.80
CA LEU A 31 31.61 7.62 -26.09
C LEU A 31 30.86 8.95 -26.09
N LYS A 32 29.65 8.93 -26.59
CA LYS A 32 28.76 10.08 -26.58
C LYS A 32 27.53 9.74 -25.75
N GLU A 33 27.25 10.61 -24.81
CA GLU A 33 26.02 10.64 -24.08
C GLU A 33 24.87 11.11 -24.99
N VAL A 34 23.78 10.31 -25.02
CA VAL A 34 22.60 10.60 -25.82
C VAL A 34 21.43 10.71 -24.84
N TRP A 35 20.90 11.89 -24.71
CA TRP A 35 19.79 12.14 -23.80
C TRP A 35 18.43 11.86 -24.44
N HIS A 36 17.67 10.93 -23.87
CA HIS A 36 16.24 10.89 -24.04
C HIS A 36 15.58 11.47 -22.80
N VAL A 37 15.17 12.73 -22.90
CA VAL A 37 14.43 13.43 -21.85
C VAL A 37 13.02 12.86 -21.77
N LYS A 38 12.86 11.74 -21.06
CA LYS A 38 11.57 11.44 -20.42
C LYS A 38 11.78 11.60 -18.91
N GLY A 39 11.55 12.84 -18.44
CA GLY A 39 11.50 13.12 -17.01
C GLY A 39 12.68 13.92 -16.45
N GLY A 40 12.90 15.14 -16.91
CA GLY A 40 13.52 16.21 -16.10
C GLY A 40 14.89 15.96 -15.49
N VAL A 41 15.86 15.40 -16.25
CA VAL A 41 17.26 15.41 -15.83
C VAL A 41 17.89 16.76 -16.20
N VAL A 42 18.46 17.44 -15.23
CA VAL A 42 19.28 18.63 -15.48
C VAL A 42 20.74 18.24 -15.34
N TYR A 43 21.48 18.36 -16.45
CA TYR A 43 22.92 18.14 -16.49
C TYR A 43 23.64 19.46 -16.45
N GLN A 44 24.55 19.62 -15.51
CA GLN A 44 25.40 20.81 -15.41
C GLN A 44 26.79 20.42 -14.94
N ASP A 45 27.82 20.88 -15.66
CA ASP A 45 29.24 20.71 -15.32
C ASP A 45 29.68 19.25 -15.07
N GLY A 46 29.21 18.31 -15.89
CA GLY A 46 29.55 16.89 -15.74
C GLY A 46 28.88 16.19 -14.56
N LYS A 47 27.83 16.79 -14.00
CA LYS A 47 27.07 16.24 -12.86
C LYS A 47 25.61 16.10 -13.23
N ILE A 48 25.01 15.01 -12.80
CA ILE A 48 23.57 14.80 -12.89
C ILE A 48 22.94 15.39 -11.64
N LEU A 49 22.14 16.45 -11.80
CA LEU A 49 21.57 17.21 -10.69
C LEU A 49 20.20 16.70 -10.28
N ARG A 50 19.50 15.89 -11.11
CA ARG A 50 18.15 15.43 -10.79
C ARG A 50 17.74 14.17 -11.55
N PHE A 51 17.10 13.25 -10.82
CA PHE A 51 16.36 12.17 -11.40
C PHE A 51 14.87 12.32 -11.01
N ASN A 52 14.00 12.58 -11.98
CA ASN A 52 12.56 12.37 -11.85
C ASN A 52 12.20 11.08 -12.56
N ASN A 53 11.45 10.20 -11.92
CA ASN A 53 10.81 9.00 -12.46
C ASN A 53 11.39 8.52 -13.81
N GLY A 54 12.45 7.68 -13.76
CA GLY A 54 13.09 7.17 -14.97
C GLY A 54 14.50 7.74 -15.17
N ASN A 55 15.38 7.37 -14.28
CA ASN A 55 16.81 7.74 -14.26
C ASN A 55 17.57 6.99 -15.37
N GLU A 56 17.23 7.25 -16.60
CA GLU A 56 17.76 6.58 -17.77
C GLU A 56 19.06 7.26 -18.22
N VAL A 57 20.14 6.50 -18.31
CA VAL A 57 21.41 6.94 -18.86
C VAL A 57 21.65 6.23 -20.18
N ASP A 58 21.81 7.03 -21.24
CA ASP A 58 22.03 6.56 -22.59
C ASP A 58 23.43 6.93 -23.06
N ILE A 59 24.22 5.94 -23.45
CA ILE A 59 25.55 6.14 -23.97
C ILE A 59 25.70 5.43 -25.32
N LYS A 60 26.17 6.16 -26.34
CA LYS A 60 26.42 5.66 -27.68
C LYS A 60 27.91 5.65 -27.98
N VAL A 61 28.38 4.61 -28.65
CA VAL A 61 29.71 4.55 -29.25
C VAL A 61 29.66 5.14 -30.66
N LEU A 62 30.58 6.07 -30.90
CA LEU A 62 30.75 6.69 -32.20
C LEU A 62 32.09 6.26 -32.83
N ASP A 63 32.16 6.33 -34.17
CA ASP A 63 33.36 6.13 -34.95
C ASP A 63 34.03 4.73 -34.87
N LEU A 64 33.31 3.72 -34.35
CA LEU A 64 33.76 2.34 -34.34
C LEU A 64 33.15 1.55 -35.50
N PRO A 65 33.93 0.76 -36.30
CA PRO A 65 33.37 -0.08 -37.35
C PRO A 65 32.34 -1.08 -36.85
N LYS A 66 31.28 -1.32 -37.62
CA LYS A 66 30.16 -2.20 -37.21
C LYS A 66 30.57 -3.65 -36.97
N THR A 67 31.69 -4.07 -37.46
CA THR A 67 32.24 -5.42 -37.30
C THR A 67 32.94 -5.64 -35.96
N GLU A 68 33.25 -4.57 -35.22
CA GLU A 68 33.97 -4.67 -33.96
C GLU A 68 32.98 -4.81 -32.79
N LYS A 69 33.32 -5.70 -31.86
CA LYS A 69 32.51 -5.96 -30.64
C LYS A 69 32.90 -5.00 -29.54
N ILE A 70 31.91 -4.66 -28.73
CA ILE A 70 32.05 -3.82 -27.55
C ILE A 70 31.72 -4.64 -26.30
N GLU A 71 32.62 -4.59 -25.33
CA GLU A 71 32.37 -5.07 -23.96
C GLU A 71 32.09 -3.86 -23.08
N TRP A 72 30.92 -3.86 -22.44
CA TRP A 72 30.52 -2.80 -21.54
C TRP A 72 30.79 -3.17 -20.09
N THR A 73 31.24 -2.21 -19.30
CA THR A 73 31.36 -2.31 -17.85
C THR A 73 30.70 -1.08 -17.20
N VAL A 74 29.81 -1.31 -16.28
CA VAL A 74 29.15 -0.23 -15.49
C VAL A 74 29.55 -0.39 -14.05
N SER A 75 30.08 0.65 -13.44
CA SER A 75 30.40 0.67 -12.02
C SER A 75 29.77 1.86 -11.31
N LEU A 76 29.35 1.63 -10.07
CA LEU A 76 28.79 2.61 -9.19
C LEU A 76 29.62 2.69 -7.92
N ASN A 77 30.12 3.90 -7.59
CA ASN A 77 31.07 4.09 -6.49
C ASN A 77 32.23 3.06 -6.52
N GLY A 78 32.74 2.76 -7.72
CA GLY A 78 33.83 1.82 -7.94
C GLY A 78 33.47 0.32 -7.84
N GLN A 79 32.21 -0.01 -7.58
CA GLN A 79 31.75 -1.41 -7.57
C GLN A 79 31.17 -1.79 -8.93
N ASP A 80 31.61 -2.91 -9.48
CA ASP A 80 31.14 -3.45 -10.75
C ASP A 80 29.66 -3.89 -10.60
N GLN A 81 28.80 -3.27 -11.37
CA GLN A 81 27.37 -3.52 -11.42
C GLN A 81 26.90 -4.02 -12.79
N THR A 82 27.82 -4.35 -13.68
CA THR A 82 27.55 -4.70 -15.08
C THR A 82 26.47 -5.77 -15.22
N VAL A 83 26.57 -6.85 -14.44
CA VAL A 83 25.59 -7.95 -14.48
C VAL A 83 24.20 -7.49 -14.04
N ASN A 84 24.13 -6.61 -13.06
CA ASN A 84 22.85 -6.14 -12.52
C ASN A 84 22.11 -5.23 -13.50
N PHE A 85 22.82 -4.44 -14.28
CA PHE A 85 22.23 -3.55 -15.29
C PHE A 85 21.95 -4.25 -16.62
N LEU A 86 22.84 -5.15 -17.06
CA LEU A 86 22.68 -5.85 -18.33
C LEU A 86 21.70 -7.03 -18.27
N SER A 87 21.32 -7.49 -17.10
CA SER A 87 20.42 -8.66 -16.92
C SER A 87 18.92 -8.34 -16.98
N GLN A 88 18.53 -7.08 -16.96
CA GLN A 88 17.13 -6.71 -16.76
C GLN A 88 16.29 -6.66 -18.04
N GLU A 89 16.86 -6.47 -19.21
CA GLU A 89 16.21 -6.59 -20.53
C GLU A 89 17.27 -6.33 -21.61
N VAL A 90 17.92 -7.38 -22.07
CA VAL A 90 19.06 -7.31 -23.01
C VAL A 90 18.73 -6.51 -24.28
N ASP A 91 17.49 -6.60 -24.75
CA ASP A 91 17.06 -5.92 -25.99
C ASP A 91 16.85 -4.40 -25.85
N ARG A 92 16.71 -3.90 -24.63
CA ARG A 92 16.59 -2.46 -24.37
C ARG A 92 17.86 -1.85 -23.81
N THR A 93 18.66 -2.66 -23.11
CA THR A 93 19.88 -2.18 -22.45
C THR A 93 21.07 -2.07 -23.41
N ILE A 94 21.13 -2.90 -24.45
CA ILE A 94 22.16 -2.87 -25.49
C ILE A 94 21.47 -2.86 -26.84
N GLY A 95 21.33 -1.68 -27.42
CA GLY A 95 20.70 -1.48 -28.72
C GLY A 95 21.71 -1.39 -29.87
N GLU A 96 21.24 -1.37 -31.13
CA GLU A 96 21.98 -1.12 -32.33
C GLU A 96 23.32 -1.88 -32.42
N GLU A 97 23.26 -3.20 -32.44
CA GLU A 97 24.47 -4.07 -32.59
C GLU A 97 25.47 -3.93 -31.42
N GLY A 98 25.02 -3.65 -30.21
CA GLY A 98 25.83 -3.50 -29.01
C GLY A 98 26.51 -2.13 -28.87
N ARG A 99 26.16 -1.15 -29.68
CA ARG A 99 26.79 0.18 -29.72
C ARG A 99 26.09 1.22 -28.88
N TYR A 100 25.02 0.82 -28.23
CA TYR A 100 24.19 1.66 -27.42
C TYR A 100 23.96 1.00 -26.07
N LEU A 101 24.28 1.69 -25.00
CA LEU A 101 24.03 1.25 -23.64
C LEU A 101 22.99 2.16 -23.00
N ASN A 102 21.89 1.57 -22.60
CA ASN A 102 20.85 2.20 -21.82
C ASN A 102 20.73 1.50 -20.47
N PHE A 103 20.72 2.25 -19.39
CA PHE A 103 20.49 1.69 -18.07
C PHE A 103 19.82 2.70 -17.12
N TYR A 104 19.10 2.16 -16.15
CA TYR A 104 18.47 2.96 -15.13
C TYR A 104 19.35 3.06 -13.89
N VAL A 105 19.64 4.29 -13.47
CA VAL A 105 20.28 4.52 -12.18
C VAL A 105 19.23 4.37 -11.10
N PRO A 106 19.48 3.57 -10.05
CA PRO A 106 18.50 3.39 -9.00
C PRO A 106 18.08 4.70 -8.35
N TYR A 107 16.81 4.78 -8.04
CA TYR A 107 16.24 5.91 -7.37
C TYR A 107 16.95 6.18 -6.03
N GLY A 108 17.29 7.45 -5.75
CA GLY A 108 18.03 7.81 -4.54
C GLY A 108 19.52 7.48 -4.58
N TYR A 109 20.05 6.99 -5.71
CA TYR A 109 21.51 6.80 -5.83
C TYR A 109 22.25 8.11 -5.81
N ARG A 110 23.33 8.17 -5.04
CA ARG A 110 24.29 9.26 -4.98
C ARG A 110 25.70 8.70 -5.11
N GLY A 111 26.53 9.34 -5.90
CA GLY A 111 27.90 8.93 -6.05
C GLY A 111 28.35 8.85 -7.50
N ASP A 112 29.46 8.21 -7.70
CA ASP A 112 30.15 8.17 -9.00
C ASP A 112 29.59 7.05 -9.86
N ILE A 113 29.25 7.38 -11.11
CA ILE A 113 28.93 6.42 -12.16
C ILE A 113 30.11 6.40 -13.14
N LYS A 114 30.60 5.22 -13.47
CA LYS A 114 31.61 5.02 -14.49
C LYS A 114 31.15 3.94 -15.47
N VAL A 115 31.18 4.26 -16.74
CA VAL A 115 30.92 3.32 -17.83
C VAL A 115 32.19 3.18 -18.66
N GLU A 116 32.59 1.96 -18.93
CA GLU A 116 33.69 1.64 -19.81
C GLU A 116 33.17 0.82 -21.00
N ALA A 117 33.58 1.23 -22.19
CA ALA A 117 33.41 0.48 -23.43
C ALA A 117 34.77 0.04 -23.90
N LYS A 118 34.94 -1.27 -24.13
CA LYS A 118 36.17 -1.86 -24.60
C LYS A 118 35.95 -2.52 -25.95
N SER A 119 36.82 -2.19 -26.92
CA SER A 119 36.91 -2.88 -28.20
C SER A 119 38.37 -3.21 -28.51
N GLY A 120 38.66 -4.49 -28.61
CA GLY A 120 40.04 -4.96 -28.73
C GLY A 120 40.92 -4.51 -27.56
N ASN A 121 41.98 -3.73 -27.86
CA ASN A 121 42.86 -3.15 -26.82
C ASN A 121 42.48 -1.73 -26.42
N GLU A 122 41.51 -1.14 -27.07
CA GLU A 122 41.05 0.23 -26.77
C GLU A 122 39.96 0.24 -25.73
N VAL A 123 40.10 1.13 -24.74
CA VAL A 123 39.11 1.34 -23.70
C VAL A 123 38.74 2.82 -23.64
N LYS A 124 37.47 3.12 -23.72
CA LYS A 124 36.94 4.47 -23.50
C LYS A 124 36.09 4.49 -22.24
N THR A 125 36.21 5.56 -21.50
CA THR A 125 35.50 5.76 -20.23
C THR A 125 34.61 6.99 -20.33
N TRP A 126 33.37 6.83 -19.91
CA TRP A 126 32.48 7.91 -19.56
C TRP A 126 32.26 7.85 -18.07
N SER A 127 32.21 9.00 -17.40
CA SER A 127 31.94 9.07 -15.97
C SER A 127 31.14 10.31 -15.62
N THR A 128 30.30 10.17 -14.61
CA THR A 128 29.55 11.29 -14.03
C THR A 128 29.39 11.08 -12.54
N LYS A 129 28.95 12.12 -11.84
CA LYS A 129 28.61 12.05 -10.43
C LYS A 129 27.16 12.45 -10.25
N VAL A 130 26.37 11.59 -9.63
CA VAL A 130 25.03 11.93 -9.20
C VAL A 130 25.12 12.71 -7.90
N VAL A 131 24.71 13.94 -7.94
CA VAL A 131 24.57 14.81 -6.77
C VAL A 131 23.12 15.24 -6.65
N ASP A 132 22.65 15.31 -5.43
CA ASP A 132 21.27 15.63 -5.14
C ASP A 132 21.17 17.13 -4.92
N ASP A 133 20.45 17.85 -5.79
CA ASP A 133 20.51 19.29 -5.62
C ASP A 133 19.39 20.12 -6.26
N VAL A 134 18.21 19.60 -6.53
CA VAL A 134 17.23 20.46 -7.23
C VAL A 134 15.96 20.75 -6.43
N TYR A 135 15.73 20.06 -5.36
CA TYR A 135 14.81 20.51 -4.35
C TYR A 135 15.62 21.06 -3.17
N ASN A 136 15.32 22.26 -2.75
CA ASN A 136 15.93 22.98 -1.63
C ASN A 136 15.61 22.29 -0.27
N ASP A 137 15.68 20.97 -0.24
CA ASP A 137 15.38 20.10 0.89
C ASP A 137 16.61 19.62 1.65
N GLY A 138 17.78 20.25 1.38
CA GLY A 138 19.04 19.89 2.03
C GLY A 138 19.61 18.55 1.58
N GLY A 139 19.32 18.10 0.37
CA GLY A 139 19.95 16.92 -0.22
C GLY A 139 19.35 15.59 0.20
N LYS A 140 18.08 15.55 0.51
CA LYS A 140 17.35 14.36 0.96
C LYS A 140 16.33 13.90 -0.07
N SER A 141 16.74 13.54 -1.28
CA SER A 141 15.86 12.81 -2.17
C SER A 141 15.85 11.33 -1.79
N GLY A 142 14.72 10.80 -1.42
CA GLY A 142 14.61 9.44 -0.94
C GLY A 142 13.38 8.71 -1.46
N TYR A 143 13.48 7.39 -1.48
CA TYR A 143 12.36 6.48 -1.72
C TYR A 143 11.24 6.65 -0.68
N TYR A 144 11.59 7.11 0.52
CA TYR A 144 10.65 7.39 1.59
C TYR A 144 10.43 8.88 1.75
N GLN A 145 9.18 9.29 1.74
CA GLN A 145 8.78 10.66 1.96
C GLN A 145 7.75 10.74 3.10
N ILE A 146 7.95 11.72 3.98
CA ILE A 146 7.00 12.05 5.04
C ILE A 146 6.06 13.11 4.49
N LYS A 147 4.76 12.83 4.52
CA LYS A 147 3.73 13.82 4.22
C LYS A 147 3.36 14.56 5.48
N GLU A 148 3.56 15.86 5.47
CA GLU A 148 3.19 16.76 6.56
C GLU A 148 1.73 17.25 6.41
N SER A 149 1.18 17.82 7.49
CA SER A 149 -0.22 18.26 7.54
C SER A 149 -0.58 19.40 6.56
N ASN A 150 0.43 20.06 6.00
CA ASN A 150 0.29 21.17 5.03
C ASN A 150 0.55 20.72 3.58
N ASP A 151 0.47 19.41 3.31
CA ASP A 151 0.82 18.78 2.03
C ASP A 151 2.27 19.01 1.57
N GLN A 152 3.14 19.39 2.47
CA GLN A 152 4.57 19.39 2.23
C GLN A 152 5.15 18.01 2.46
N TYR A 153 6.26 17.72 1.75
CA TYR A 153 6.95 16.45 1.84
C TYR A 153 8.37 16.66 2.36
N THR A 154 8.73 15.88 3.37
CA THR A 154 10.11 15.76 3.84
C THR A 154 10.66 14.41 3.41
N TYR A 155 11.77 14.39 2.69
CA TYR A 155 12.40 13.16 2.22
C TYR A 155 13.34 12.61 3.27
N LEU A 156 13.26 11.29 3.50
CA LEU A 156 14.18 10.61 4.40
C LEU A 156 15.49 10.28 3.67
N ASP A 157 16.59 10.35 4.40
CA ASP A 157 17.87 9.85 3.90
C ASP A 157 17.77 8.34 3.67
N THR A 158 17.81 7.95 2.39
CA THR A 158 17.55 6.58 1.96
C THR A 158 18.84 5.97 1.41
N LYS A 159 19.17 4.77 1.87
CA LYS A 159 20.28 3.98 1.38
C LYS A 159 19.76 2.89 0.45
N TRP A 160 20.44 2.70 -0.67
CA TRP A 160 20.17 1.64 -1.62
C TRP A 160 21.23 0.55 -1.54
N ASP A 161 20.80 -0.70 -1.45
CA ASP A 161 21.65 -1.89 -1.56
C ASP A 161 21.38 -2.60 -2.88
N TYR A 162 22.37 -2.60 -3.74
CA TYR A 162 22.31 -3.20 -5.08
C TYR A 162 22.25 -4.73 -5.08
N GLN A 163 22.83 -5.36 -4.07
CA GLN A 163 22.87 -6.82 -3.99
C GLN A 163 21.52 -7.38 -3.58
N THR A 164 20.89 -6.76 -2.63
CA THR A 164 19.59 -7.17 -2.10
C THR A 164 18.42 -6.50 -2.82
N LYS A 165 18.68 -5.49 -3.65
CA LYS A 165 17.68 -4.60 -4.27
C LYS A 165 16.75 -4.01 -3.21
N THR A 166 17.33 -3.42 -2.18
CA THR A 166 16.58 -2.96 -1.01
C THR A 166 16.89 -1.50 -0.72
N TYR A 167 15.83 -0.72 -0.50
CA TYR A 167 15.91 0.61 0.07
C TYR A 167 15.80 0.53 1.59
N THR A 168 16.63 1.28 2.30
CA THR A 168 16.60 1.37 3.76
C THR A 168 16.62 2.83 4.20
N ALA A 169 15.89 3.13 5.28
CA ALA A 169 15.92 4.43 5.94
C ALA A 169 15.72 4.27 7.44
N THR A 170 15.88 5.34 8.20
CA THR A 170 15.55 5.39 9.61
C THR A 170 14.38 6.33 9.84
N LEU A 171 13.29 5.80 10.37
CA LEU A 171 12.10 6.56 10.73
C LEU A 171 12.32 7.27 12.07
N PRO A 172 12.13 8.60 12.15
CA PRO A 172 12.33 9.36 13.38
C PRO A 172 11.38 8.94 14.51
N GLU A 173 11.87 8.96 15.74
CA GLU A 173 11.05 8.76 16.96
C GLU A 173 10.26 10.01 17.34
N THR A 174 10.69 11.17 16.84
CA THR A 174 10.06 12.47 17.07
C THR A 174 9.97 13.25 15.75
N LEU A 175 8.89 14.00 15.58
CA LEU A 175 8.72 14.94 14.48
C LEU A 175 8.28 16.30 15.07
N ASN A 176 9.02 17.36 14.75
CA ASN A 176 8.75 18.73 15.28
C ASN A 176 8.59 18.75 16.81
N GLY A 177 9.42 17.99 17.55
CA GLY A 177 9.38 17.88 19.00
C GLY A 177 8.26 17.01 19.57
N GLN A 178 7.40 16.45 18.74
CA GLN A 178 6.33 15.54 19.16
C GLN A 178 6.75 14.08 19.00
N LYS A 179 6.36 13.24 19.97
CA LYS A 179 6.60 11.80 19.88
C LYS A 179 5.80 11.19 18.74
N VAL A 180 6.44 10.37 17.94
CA VAL A 180 5.82 9.53 16.92
C VAL A 180 5.59 8.13 17.49
N TYR A 181 4.35 7.69 17.58
CA TYR A 181 3.99 6.35 18.06
C TYR A 181 4.17 5.29 16.98
N ALA A 182 3.88 5.66 15.74
CA ALA A 182 4.10 4.84 14.55
C ALA A 182 4.11 5.74 13.30
N TRP A 183 4.53 5.16 12.18
CA TRP A 183 4.42 5.71 10.86
C TRP A 183 3.38 4.90 10.08
N ALA A 184 2.36 5.55 9.53
CA ALA A 184 1.41 4.90 8.66
C ALA A 184 1.95 4.88 7.23
N GLU A 185 2.07 3.71 6.66
CA GLU A 185 2.36 3.49 5.25
C GLU A 185 1.05 3.14 4.54
N GLU A 186 0.68 3.91 3.53
CA GLU A 186 -0.55 3.73 2.77
C GLU A 186 -0.24 3.11 1.40
N TYR A 187 -0.55 1.83 1.24
CA TYR A 187 -0.45 1.13 -0.04
C TYR A 187 -1.60 0.12 -0.17
N GLY A 188 -2.77 0.60 -0.64
CA GLY A 188 -3.98 -0.23 -0.74
C GLY A 188 -4.59 -0.67 0.60
N SER A 189 -3.80 -0.67 1.66
CA SER A 189 -4.18 -0.85 3.07
C SER A 189 -3.25 -0.02 3.94
N ILE A 190 -3.69 0.35 5.15
CA ILE A 190 -2.82 1.01 6.12
C ILE A 190 -1.98 -0.04 6.84
N LYS A 191 -0.66 0.17 6.83
CA LYS A 191 0.30 -0.56 7.65
C LYS A 191 0.96 0.41 8.62
N LEU A 192 1.00 0.06 9.89
CA LEU A 192 1.73 0.84 10.90
C LEU A 192 3.12 0.26 11.12
N VAL A 193 4.12 1.12 11.02
CA VAL A 193 5.54 0.78 11.20
C VAL A 193 6.06 1.58 12.40
N LYS A 194 6.79 0.92 13.29
CA LYS A 194 7.42 1.61 14.43
C LYS A 194 8.54 2.52 13.97
N PRO A 195 8.84 3.62 14.69
CA PRO A 195 10.08 4.35 14.51
C PRO A 195 11.30 3.43 14.54
N GLY A 196 12.35 3.77 13.79
CA GLY A 196 13.54 2.96 13.64
C GLY A 196 13.82 2.56 12.20
N ALA A 197 14.63 1.51 12.01
CA ALA A 197 15.01 1.06 10.67
C ALA A 197 13.82 0.51 9.88
N ILE A 198 13.69 0.96 8.64
CA ILE A 198 12.71 0.45 7.66
C ILE A 198 13.43 0.00 6.41
N SER A 199 12.94 -1.05 5.77
CA SER A 199 13.48 -1.53 4.50
C SER A 199 12.37 -2.07 3.59
N HIS A 200 12.49 -1.79 2.28
CA HIS A 200 11.63 -2.36 1.26
C HIS A 200 12.46 -2.82 0.08
N LYS A 201 12.10 -3.96 -0.48
CA LYS A 201 12.63 -4.37 -1.78
C LYS A 201 12.07 -3.45 -2.87
N TYR A 202 12.92 -3.15 -3.84
CA TYR A 202 12.48 -2.48 -5.06
C TYR A 202 11.51 -3.43 -5.79
N ASP A 203 10.30 -2.97 -5.99
CA ASP A 203 9.35 -3.56 -6.92
C ASP A 203 9.32 -2.66 -8.17
N ASP A 204 9.18 -3.24 -9.36
CA ASP A 204 9.28 -2.54 -10.65
C ASP A 204 8.29 -1.35 -10.83
N GLY A 205 7.55 -1.02 -9.81
CA GLY A 205 6.64 0.12 -9.78
C GLY A 205 7.29 1.46 -9.45
N GLY A 206 8.52 1.49 -8.95
CA GLY A 206 9.26 2.74 -8.65
C GLY A 206 8.49 3.73 -7.78
N VAL A 207 7.56 3.27 -6.97
CA VAL A 207 6.63 4.12 -6.23
C VAL A 207 7.29 4.61 -4.96
N PHE A 208 7.26 5.92 -4.76
CA PHE A 208 7.57 6.52 -3.46
C PHE A 208 6.70 5.91 -2.37
N ARG A 209 7.29 5.68 -1.20
CA ARG A 209 6.56 5.28 -0.02
C ARG A 209 6.22 6.51 0.80
N GLU A 210 4.95 6.89 0.78
CA GLU A 210 4.44 7.97 1.62
C GLU A 210 4.22 7.47 3.05
N LEU A 211 4.75 8.24 4.00
CA LEU A 211 4.69 7.93 5.42
C LEU A 211 4.00 9.08 6.15
N TYR A 212 3.02 8.74 6.98
CA TYR A 212 2.26 9.67 7.78
C TYR A 212 2.58 9.47 9.26
N PRO A 213 2.95 10.52 10.00
CA PRO A 213 3.26 10.37 11.42
C PRO A 213 2.00 10.15 12.25
N ILE A 214 2.01 9.15 13.11
CA ILE A 214 1.00 8.93 14.13
C ILE A 214 1.51 9.54 15.45
N ILE A 215 1.08 10.76 15.72
CA ILE A 215 1.52 11.57 16.88
C ILE A 215 0.55 11.52 18.07
N LYS A 216 -0.61 10.89 17.92
CA LYS A 216 -1.57 10.66 18.99
C LYS A 216 -1.44 9.24 19.50
N SER A 217 -1.58 9.06 20.82
CA SER A 217 -1.57 7.72 21.44
C SER A 217 -2.73 6.85 20.99
N GLU A 218 -3.86 7.46 20.68
CA GLU A 218 -5.06 6.82 20.13
C GLU A 218 -5.68 7.73 19.07
N SER A 219 -6.08 7.17 17.92
CA SER A 219 -6.75 7.94 16.87
C SER A 219 -7.40 7.05 15.82
N TRP A 220 -8.42 7.61 15.19
CA TRP A 220 -8.95 7.09 13.93
C TRP A 220 -7.99 7.39 12.79
N LEU A 221 -7.89 6.45 11.85
CA LEU A 221 -7.17 6.58 10.59
C LEU A 221 -8.16 6.29 9.46
N ASN A 222 -8.09 7.07 8.41
CA ASN A 222 -8.95 6.91 7.24
C ASN A 222 -8.10 6.66 5.99
N LEU A 223 -8.44 5.62 5.24
CA LEU A 223 -7.91 5.38 3.91
C LEU A 223 -9.04 5.57 2.89
N LYS A 224 -8.87 6.53 1.99
CA LYS A 224 -9.82 6.79 0.91
C LYS A 224 -9.13 6.59 -0.43
N ASN A 225 -9.51 5.54 -1.16
CA ASN A 225 -8.95 5.19 -2.47
C ASN A 225 -10.05 4.73 -3.44
N ASN A 226 -9.65 4.21 -4.61
CA ASN A 226 -10.56 3.71 -5.65
C ASN A 226 -11.47 2.55 -5.21
N GLN A 227 -11.13 1.86 -4.10
CA GLN A 227 -11.92 0.76 -3.52
C GLN A 227 -12.90 1.27 -2.46
N GLY A 228 -12.97 2.58 -2.22
CA GLY A 228 -13.81 3.21 -1.24
C GLY A 228 -13.06 3.70 0.00
N GLU A 229 -13.83 4.05 1.01
CA GLU A 229 -13.35 4.58 2.27
C GLU A 229 -13.26 3.46 3.31
N LYS A 230 -12.11 3.33 3.97
CA LYS A 230 -11.88 2.37 5.05
C LYS A 230 -11.39 3.11 6.29
N TRP A 231 -12.01 2.80 7.43
CA TRP A 231 -11.65 3.36 8.71
C TRP A 231 -10.95 2.31 9.58
N TYR A 232 -9.92 2.77 10.29
CA TYR A 232 -9.10 1.99 11.21
C TYR A 232 -9.00 2.75 12.53
N TYR A 233 -8.74 2.04 13.63
CA TYR A 233 -8.41 2.65 14.89
C TYR A 233 -7.07 2.15 15.39
N GLN A 234 -6.23 3.07 15.87
CA GLN A 234 -4.94 2.72 16.44
C GLN A 234 -4.85 3.09 17.92
N LYS A 235 -4.12 2.28 18.68
CA LYS A 235 -3.70 2.52 20.07
C LYS A 235 -2.20 2.29 20.18
N GLN A 236 -1.49 3.28 20.71
CA GLN A 236 -0.03 3.24 20.95
C GLN A 236 0.77 2.82 19.70
N GLY A 237 0.32 3.28 18.51
CA GLY A 237 0.98 2.96 17.24
C GLY A 237 0.70 1.55 16.72
N GLN A 238 -0.33 0.88 17.20
CA GLN A 238 -0.79 -0.42 16.70
C GLN A 238 -2.25 -0.34 16.26
N LEU A 239 -2.59 -1.01 15.15
CA LEU A 239 -3.99 -1.14 14.74
C LEU A 239 -4.74 -2.04 15.73
N VAL A 240 -5.92 -1.60 16.11
CA VAL A 240 -6.87 -2.48 16.82
C VAL A 240 -7.43 -3.47 15.80
N GLN A 241 -7.36 -4.76 16.10
CA GLN A 241 -7.79 -5.85 15.22
C GLN A 241 -8.63 -6.85 16.01
N ASN A 242 -9.73 -7.30 15.39
CA ASN A 242 -10.66 -8.26 15.95
C ASN A 242 -11.12 -7.90 17.38
N ASP A 243 -11.36 -6.60 17.59
CA ASP A 243 -11.68 -6.08 18.92
C ASP A 243 -12.60 -4.86 18.86
N TRP A 244 -13.19 -4.56 20.01
CA TRP A 244 -14.09 -3.43 20.22
C TRP A 244 -13.33 -2.14 20.52
N VAL A 245 -13.83 -1.05 19.97
CA VAL A 245 -13.38 0.31 20.23
C VAL A 245 -14.54 1.13 20.77
N LYS A 246 -14.32 1.80 21.91
CA LYS A 246 -15.26 2.80 22.41
C LYS A 246 -14.68 4.20 22.21
N ASP A 247 -15.33 5.01 21.37
CA ASP A 247 -14.95 6.40 21.16
C ASP A 247 -16.15 7.31 21.43
N LYS A 248 -15.96 8.31 22.28
CA LYS A 248 -16.98 9.29 22.68
C LYS A 248 -18.35 8.66 23.04
N GLY A 249 -18.30 7.53 23.74
CA GLY A 249 -19.48 6.81 24.19
C GLY A 249 -20.08 5.82 23.20
N THR A 250 -19.66 5.84 21.95
CA THR A 250 -20.12 4.95 20.87
C THR A 250 -19.19 3.76 20.71
N TRP A 251 -19.76 2.57 20.49
CA TRP A 251 -18.99 1.36 20.23
C TRP A 251 -18.85 1.10 18.74
N TYR A 252 -17.67 0.60 18.38
CA TYR A 252 -17.27 0.18 17.04
C TYR A 252 -16.57 -1.16 17.13
N PHE A 253 -16.52 -1.92 16.05
CA PHE A 253 -15.74 -3.16 15.97
C PHE A 253 -14.77 -3.13 14.80
N MET A 254 -13.53 -3.52 15.06
CA MET A 254 -12.47 -3.68 14.03
C MET A 254 -12.34 -5.16 13.67
N ASN A 255 -12.34 -5.50 12.39
CA ASN A 255 -12.16 -6.87 11.93
C ASN A 255 -10.70 -7.35 12.10
N ASP A 256 -10.41 -8.56 11.65
CA ASP A 256 -9.09 -9.19 11.67
C ASP A 256 -8.01 -8.41 10.90
N LYS A 257 -8.42 -7.56 9.94
CA LYS A 257 -7.54 -6.65 9.18
C LYS A 257 -7.49 -5.24 9.76
N GLY A 258 -8.13 -5.01 10.90
CA GLY A 258 -8.24 -3.71 11.53
C GLY A 258 -9.22 -2.74 10.86
N VAL A 259 -10.01 -3.20 9.88
CA VAL A 259 -11.02 -2.36 9.21
C VAL A 259 -12.29 -2.31 10.06
N MET A 260 -12.84 -1.11 10.24
CA MET A 260 -14.08 -0.88 10.97
C MET A 260 -15.26 -1.57 10.26
N PHE A 261 -16.06 -2.30 11.04
CA PHE A 261 -17.35 -2.81 10.59
C PHE A 261 -18.31 -1.66 10.30
N ASN A 262 -19.03 -1.74 9.20
CA ASN A 262 -20.09 -0.82 8.89
C ASN A 262 -21.20 -1.52 8.10
N GLN A 263 -22.44 -1.12 8.33
CA GLN A 263 -23.63 -1.59 7.61
C GLN A 263 -23.68 -3.13 7.50
N THR A 264 -23.35 -3.83 8.59
CA THR A 264 -23.26 -5.30 8.63
C THR A 264 -23.59 -5.86 10.00
N TRP A 265 -23.72 -7.16 10.09
CA TRP A 265 -23.90 -7.90 11.34
C TRP A 265 -22.61 -8.56 11.79
N LEU A 266 -22.41 -8.65 13.09
CA LEU A 266 -21.31 -9.36 13.73
C LEU A 266 -21.87 -10.40 14.71
N TYR A 267 -21.43 -11.64 14.63
CA TYR A 267 -21.62 -12.63 15.66
C TYR A 267 -20.37 -12.75 16.52
N GLN A 268 -20.48 -12.34 17.80
CA GLN A 268 -19.34 -12.32 18.71
C GLN A 268 -19.79 -12.71 20.12
N GLY A 269 -19.04 -13.61 20.75
CA GLY A 269 -19.31 -14.01 22.13
C GLY A 269 -20.74 -14.58 22.36
N GLY A 270 -21.31 -15.28 21.38
CA GLY A 270 -22.64 -15.86 21.46
C GLY A 270 -23.79 -14.88 21.14
N ASN A 271 -23.50 -13.62 20.79
CA ASN A 271 -24.48 -12.60 20.49
C ASN A 271 -24.32 -12.03 19.10
N TRP A 272 -25.44 -11.56 18.51
CA TRP A 272 -25.44 -10.79 17.29
C TRP A 272 -25.46 -9.30 17.60
N TYR A 273 -24.66 -8.53 16.87
CA TYR A 273 -24.58 -7.08 16.90
C TYR A 273 -24.75 -6.52 15.49
N ALA A 274 -25.28 -5.31 15.37
CA ALA A 274 -25.44 -4.66 14.08
C ALA A 274 -24.83 -3.25 14.10
N PHE A 275 -24.33 -2.82 12.94
CA PHE A 275 -23.64 -1.53 12.78
C PHE A 275 -24.30 -0.66 11.74
N LYS A 276 -24.36 0.64 12.01
CA LYS A 276 -24.80 1.69 11.08
C LYS A 276 -23.78 1.85 9.94
N SER A 277 -24.16 2.56 8.90
CA SER A 277 -23.22 2.96 7.83
C SER A 277 -22.03 3.79 8.33
N SER A 278 -22.21 4.52 9.44
CA SER A 278 -21.14 5.24 10.13
C SER A 278 -20.17 4.34 10.91
N GLY A 279 -20.41 3.04 10.96
CA GLY A 279 -19.68 2.07 11.80
C GLY A 279 -20.13 2.03 13.26
N ALA A 280 -21.00 2.92 13.70
CA ALA A 280 -21.51 2.90 15.06
C ALA A 280 -22.37 1.66 15.32
N MET A 281 -22.10 0.94 16.42
CA MET A 281 -22.96 -0.14 16.89
C MET A 281 -24.36 0.38 17.17
N ILE A 282 -25.38 -0.36 16.78
CA ILE A 282 -26.77 -0.07 17.08
C ILE A 282 -27.07 -0.60 18.49
N ASP A 283 -27.65 0.23 19.32
CA ASP A 283 -28.16 -0.16 20.64
C ASP A 283 -29.52 0.47 20.90
N SER A 284 -30.30 -0.15 21.79
CA SER A 284 -31.63 0.31 22.23
C SER A 284 -32.55 0.71 21.06
N ASP A 285 -32.46 0.01 19.93
CA ASP A 285 -33.20 0.39 18.73
C ASP A 285 -33.53 -0.82 17.84
N TRP A 286 -34.48 -0.61 16.95
CA TRP A 286 -34.89 -1.56 15.94
C TRP A 286 -34.12 -1.38 14.65
N ILE A 287 -33.73 -2.51 14.01
CA ILE A 287 -33.21 -2.54 12.68
C ILE A 287 -34.08 -3.38 11.77
N TYR A 288 -34.31 -2.90 10.55
CA TYR A 288 -34.96 -3.67 9.49
C TYR A 288 -33.92 -4.23 8.54
N ASP A 289 -33.89 -5.56 8.45
CA ASP A 289 -32.97 -6.27 7.57
C ASP A 289 -33.63 -7.48 6.93
N GLN A 290 -33.42 -7.69 5.64
CA GLN A 290 -33.97 -8.81 4.86
C GLN A 290 -35.47 -9.08 5.10
N GLY A 291 -36.28 -8.00 5.18
CA GLY A 291 -37.73 -8.12 5.34
C GLY A 291 -38.21 -8.34 6.77
N LYS A 292 -37.35 -8.30 7.77
CA LYS A 292 -37.66 -8.53 9.19
C LYS A 292 -37.11 -7.46 10.08
N TRP A 293 -37.80 -7.22 11.22
CA TRP A 293 -37.35 -6.33 12.26
C TRP A 293 -36.64 -7.11 13.37
N TYR A 294 -35.53 -6.54 13.87
CA TYR A 294 -34.73 -7.07 14.97
C TYR A 294 -34.48 -5.97 15.98
N TYR A 295 -34.46 -6.30 17.27
CA TYR A 295 -34.21 -5.33 18.34
C TYR A 295 -32.81 -5.55 18.96
N LEU A 296 -32.00 -4.50 18.99
CA LEU A 296 -30.71 -4.47 19.69
C LEU A 296 -30.94 -3.87 21.09
N SER A 297 -30.49 -4.58 22.11
CA SER A 297 -30.58 -4.14 23.50
C SER A 297 -29.63 -2.96 23.79
N ILE A 298 -29.70 -2.40 24.99
CA ILE A 298 -28.77 -1.35 25.44
C ILE A 298 -27.29 -1.78 25.40
N SER A 299 -27.02 -3.07 25.45
CA SER A 299 -25.66 -3.60 25.27
C SER A 299 -25.27 -3.80 23.79
N GLY A 300 -26.16 -3.50 22.86
CA GLY A 300 -26.02 -3.78 21.44
C GLY A 300 -26.33 -5.22 21.04
N ALA A 301 -26.50 -6.13 21.99
CA ALA A 301 -26.82 -7.52 21.71
C ALA A 301 -28.27 -7.67 21.19
N MET A 302 -28.45 -8.39 20.09
CA MET A 302 -29.76 -8.71 19.54
C MET A 302 -30.58 -9.53 20.52
N LYS A 303 -31.84 -9.12 20.76
CA LYS A 303 -32.80 -9.87 21.55
C LYS A 303 -33.36 -11.05 20.77
N ALA A 304 -33.51 -12.20 21.41
CA ALA A 304 -34.17 -13.38 20.85
C ALA A 304 -34.97 -14.12 21.90
N SER A 305 -36.06 -14.80 21.48
CA SER A 305 -36.98 -15.54 22.34
C SER A 305 -37.48 -14.74 23.57
N THR A 306 -37.85 -13.49 23.39
CA THR A 306 -38.19 -12.61 24.52
C THR A 306 -39.10 -11.44 24.12
N TRP A 307 -39.70 -10.87 25.13
CA TRP A 307 -40.45 -9.62 25.00
C TRP A 307 -39.53 -8.39 24.92
N VAL A 308 -39.93 -7.44 24.11
CA VAL A 308 -39.32 -6.12 23.98
C VAL A 308 -40.35 -5.08 24.30
N TYR A 309 -40.07 -4.21 25.29
CA TYR A 309 -40.90 -3.03 25.57
C TYR A 309 -40.20 -1.81 24.95
N ASP A 310 -40.87 -1.18 23.99
CA ASP A 310 -40.39 0.00 23.32
C ASP A 310 -41.51 1.00 23.09
N LYS A 311 -41.27 2.27 23.43
CA LYS A 311 -42.19 3.40 23.22
C LYS A 311 -43.63 3.15 23.73
N GLY A 312 -43.75 2.46 24.86
CA GLY A 312 -45.05 2.19 25.50
C GLY A 312 -45.76 0.94 25.01
N GLU A 313 -45.16 0.18 24.09
CA GLU A 313 -45.76 -1.01 23.48
C GLU A 313 -44.89 -2.25 23.68
N TRP A 314 -45.55 -3.41 23.71
CA TRP A 314 -44.88 -4.70 23.79
C TRP A 314 -44.80 -5.37 22.43
N TYR A 315 -43.63 -5.94 22.16
CA TYR A 315 -43.31 -6.73 20.98
C TYR A 315 -42.71 -8.05 21.41
N TYR A 316 -42.78 -9.05 20.58
CA TYR A 316 -42.08 -10.32 20.82
C TYR A 316 -41.15 -10.65 19.67
N VAL A 317 -39.92 -11.04 20.01
CA VAL A 317 -38.93 -11.52 19.03
C VAL A 317 -38.71 -13.01 19.16
N SER A 318 -38.70 -13.70 18.01
CA SER A 318 -38.58 -15.15 17.92
C SER A 318 -37.17 -15.64 18.32
N SER A 319 -36.96 -16.93 18.28
CA SER A 319 -35.63 -17.53 18.52
C SER A 319 -34.56 -17.09 17.50
N SER A 320 -34.97 -16.68 16.30
CA SER A 320 -34.08 -16.07 15.31
C SER A 320 -33.82 -14.58 15.54
N GLY A 321 -34.46 -13.96 16.56
CA GLY A 321 -34.42 -12.52 16.81
C GLY A 321 -35.43 -11.72 15.99
N ALA A 322 -36.10 -12.33 15.01
CA ALA A 322 -37.08 -11.63 14.18
C ALA A 322 -38.32 -11.28 14.96
N MET A 323 -38.80 -10.04 14.82
CA MET A 323 -40.10 -9.60 15.40
C MET A 323 -41.23 -10.43 14.82
N ILE A 324 -42.10 -10.92 15.68
CA ILE A 324 -43.33 -11.63 15.31
C ILE A 324 -44.44 -10.59 15.03
N ALA A 325 -45.19 -10.81 13.96
CA ALA A 325 -46.31 -9.99 13.56
C ALA A 325 -47.39 -10.85 12.91
N ASN A 326 -48.69 -10.46 13.07
CA ASN A 326 -49.86 -11.19 12.61
C ASN A 326 -49.88 -12.67 13.09
N ASP A 327 -49.45 -12.91 14.32
CA ASP A 327 -49.36 -14.29 14.80
C ASP A 327 -49.47 -14.37 16.32
N TRP A 328 -49.77 -15.58 16.80
CA TRP A 328 -49.84 -15.90 18.20
C TRP A 328 -48.50 -16.36 18.76
N VAL A 329 -48.21 -15.91 19.96
CA VAL A 329 -47.04 -16.33 20.74
C VAL A 329 -47.48 -16.95 22.05
N LYS A 330 -46.94 -18.14 22.36
CA LYS A 330 -47.12 -18.75 23.68
C LYS A 330 -45.93 -18.44 24.56
N ASP A 331 -46.16 -17.75 25.66
CA ASP A 331 -45.16 -17.46 26.68
C ASP A 331 -45.67 -17.75 28.07
N ASN A 332 -44.88 -18.45 28.89
CA ASN A 332 -45.23 -18.85 30.25
C ASN A 332 -46.65 -19.44 30.36
N GLY A 333 -47.03 -20.29 29.40
CA GLY A 333 -48.33 -21.00 29.39
C GLY A 333 -49.51 -20.18 28.87
N LYS A 334 -49.34 -18.90 28.56
CA LYS A 334 -50.39 -17.98 28.06
C LYS A 334 -50.15 -17.67 26.58
N TRP A 335 -51.24 -17.39 25.86
CA TRP A 335 -51.22 -17.00 24.48
C TRP A 335 -51.39 -15.49 24.33
N TYR A 336 -50.62 -14.87 23.44
CA TYR A 336 -50.63 -13.46 23.11
C TYR A 336 -50.65 -13.27 21.60
N TYR A 337 -51.40 -12.28 21.12
CA TYR A 337 -51.44 -11.98 19.69
C TYR A 337 -50.66 -10.70 19.36
N LEU A 338 -49.75 -10.78 18.37
CA LEU A 338 -49.00 -9.67 17.83
C LEU A 338 -49.68 -9.18 16.55
N ALA A 339 -50.07 -7.90 16.50
CA ALA A 339 -50.71 -7.27 15.34
C ALA A 339 -49.75 -7.22 14.13
N SER A 340 -50.24 -6.77 12.97
CA SER A 340 -49.43 -6.54 11.77
C SER A 340 -48.27 -5.58 11.99
N SER A 341 -48.37 -4.67 12.93
CA SER A 341 -47.31 -3.76 13.38
C SER A 341 -46.30 -4.40 14.33
N GLY A 342 -46.46 -5.65 14.72
CA GLY A 342 -45.72 -6.34 15.76
C GLY A 342 -46.17 -6.01 17.20
N LYS A 343 -47.06 -5.06 17.42
CA LYS A 343 -47.55 -4.67 18.76
C LYS A 343 -48.44 -5.76 19.35
N MET A 344 -48.24 -6.07 20.61
CA MET A 344 -49.13 -6.97 21.35
C MET A 344 -50.52 -6.34 21.49
N LEU A 345 -51.55 -7.06 21.08
CA LEU A 345 -52.97 -6.65 21.30
C LEU A 345 -53.36 -6.80 22.76
N ARG A 346 -54.21 -5.88 23.24
CA ARG A 346 -54.79 -5.92 24.60
C ARG A 346 -56.16 -5.24 24.62
N ASN A 347 -57.03 -5.74 25.48
CA ASN A 347 -58.42 -5.24 25.65
C ASN A 347 -59.17 -5.17 24.31
N THR A 348 -59.03 -6.18 23.45
CA THR A 348 -59.65 -6.19 22.12
C THR A 348 -59.78 -7.62 21.59
N TYR A 349 -60.52 -7.76 20.49
CA TYR A 349 -60.60 -9.00 19.73
C TYR A 349 -59.47 -9.09 18.70
N THR A 350 -58.91 -10.26 18.56
CA THR A 350 -57.95 -10.58 17.51
C THR A 350 -58.66 -10.76 16.16
N PRO A 351 -57.96 -10.72 15.01
CA PRO A 351 -58.58 -10.90 13.70
C PRO A 351 -59.26 -12.25 13.52
N ASP A 352 -58.85 -13.29 14.23
CA ASP A 352 -59.44 -14.62 14.27
C ASP A 352 -60.50 -14.80 15.35
N GLY A 353 -60.93 -13.71 16.00
CA GLY A 353 -62.12 -13.63 16.86
C GLY A 353 -61.92 -13.96 18.33
N TYR A 354 -60.69 -14.10 18.83
CA TYR A 354 -60.41 -14.34 20.25
C TYR A 354 -60.21 -13.05 21.01
N TYR A 355 -60.68 -13.00 22.25
CA TYR A 355 -60.52 -11.83 23.10
C TYR A 355 -59.24 -11.90 23.91
N VAL A 356 -58.42 -10.83 23.87
CA VAL A 356 -57.23 -10.67 24.70
C VAL A 356 -57.49 -9.57 25.74
N GLY A 357 -57.15 -9.88 27.00
CA GLY A 357 -57.45 -8.99 28.13
C GLY A 357 -56.45 -7.87 28.30
N ASN A 358 -56.49 -7.17 29.44
CA ASN A 358 -55.63 -6.02 29.75
C ASN A 358 -54.15 -6.39 29.79
N SER A 359 -53.82 -7.62 30.17
CA SER A 359 -52.44 -8.13 30.16
C SER A 359 -51.95 -8.54 28.74
N GLY A 360 -52.82 -8.49 27.74
CA GLY A 360 -52.58 -9.04 26.41
C GLY A 360 -52.82 -10.55 26.30
N ALA A 361 -53.00 -11.25 27.40
CA ALA A 361 -53.24 -12.68 27.40
C ALA A 361 -54.64 -13.02 26.87
N TRP A 362 -54.74 -14.11 26.09
CA TRP A 362 -56.03 -14.72 25.69
C TRP A 362 -56.83 -15.15 26.90
N GLN A 363 -58.14 -14.88 26.86
CA GLN A 363 -59.11 -15.19 27.91
C GLN A 363 -60.12 -16.25 27.46
#